data_f8ab63b50a117e965f7d0bec700dc897
#
_entry.id   f8ab63b50a117e965f7d0bec700dc897
#
_cell.length_a   1.000
_cell.length_b   1.000
_cell.length_c   1.000
_cell.angle_alpha   90.00
_cell.angle_beta   90.00
_cell.angle_gamma   90.00
#
_symmetry.space_group_name_H-M   'P 1'
#
loop_
_entity.id
_entity.type
_entity.pdbx_description
1 polymer ?
#
loop_
_entity_poly.entity_id
_entity_poly.type
_entity_poly.pdbx_seq_one_letter_code
_entity_poly.pdbx_strand_id
1 'polypeptide(L)'
;MKLKYILAAGVVALLAGCDESRFLDTKPQGTLNDDLLSSAEGVELLVTSAYAGLKGPNRDMHWVPMTNWTYGEVRSDNAYKGGGGVNDGDFCTLLETFKIDATWANADEKWFQLYCCLQRCNSALRVMNTLDENTLPVLKSRKAEMKVIRAHFFFELVRLFKQVPYFDENVDIDDYKYIPNNQFT
;
A
#
# COMPACT_ATOMS: atom_id res chain seq x y z
N MET A 1 46.36 -51.23 5.48
CA MET A 1 45.85 -50.48 4.32
C MET A 1 44.35 -50.05 4.48
N LYS A 2 43.47 -50.85 5.03
CA LYS A 2 42.02 -50.60 5.13
C LYS A 2 41.62 -49.39 6.00
N LEU A 3 42.35 -49.10 7.08
CA LEU A 3 42.05 -48.01 8.01
C LEU A 3 42.20 -46.60 7.37
N LYS A 4 43.18 -46.43 6.46
CA LYS A 4 43.38 -45.13 5.75
C LYS A 4 42.22 -44.80 4.81
N TYR A 5 41.60 -45.79 4.19
CA TYR A 5 40.44 -45.59 3.30
C TYR A 5 39.17 -45.32 4.09
N ILE A 6 39.00 -45.87 5.27
CA ILE A 6 37.87 -45.59 6.17
C ILE A 6 37.96 -44.16 6.70
N LEU A 7 39.14 -43.69 7.08
CA LEU A 7 39.36 -42.28 7.49
C LEU A 7 39.13 -41.30 6.33
N ALA A 8 39.62 -41.63 5.12
CA ALA A 8 39.39 -40.79 3.95
C ALA A 8 37.88 -40.71 3.55
N ALA A 9 37.16 -41.82 3.61
CA ALA A 9 35.73 -41.86 3.36
C ALA A 9 34.93 -41.06 4.42
N GLY A 10 35.34 -41.10 5.69
CA GLY A 10 34.74 -40.29 6.77
C GLY A 10 34.92 -38.79 6.58
N VAL A 11 36.11 -38.36 6.12
CA VAL A 11 36.38 -36.93 5.83
C VAL A 11 35.55 -36.45 4.62
N VAL A 12 35.42 -37.25 3.57
CA VAL A 12 34.60 -36.92 2.40
C VAL A 12 33.12 -36.83 2.77
N ALA A 13 32.63 -37.69 3.66
CA ALA A 13 31.24 -37.63 4.14
C ALA A 13 30.95 -36.39 5.01
N LEU A 14 31.95 -35.87 5.73
CA LEU A 14 31.85 -34.64 6.50
C LEU A 14 31.88 -33.36 5.62
N LEU A 15 32.48 -33.46 4.42
CA LEU A 15 32.52 -32.36 3.44
C LEU A 15 31.27 -32.33 2.54
N ALA A 16 30.44 -33.37 2.53
CA ALA A 16 29.12 -33.39 1.89
C ALA A 16 28.05 -32.74 2.78
N GLY A 17 28.47 -31.82 3.65
CA GLY A 17 27.60 -31.08 4.53
C GLY A 17 26.68 -30.12 3.77
N CYS A 18 25.46 -30.14 4.16
CA CYS A 18 24.32 -29.24 3.93
C CYS A 18 24.51 -28.24 2.79
N ASP A 19 23.71 -28.39 1.76
CA ASP A 19 23.44 -27.32 0.82
C ASP A 19 22.88 -26.14 1.61
N GLU A 20 23.73 -25.20 1.99
CA GLU A 20 23.47 -24.06 2.85
C GLU A 20 22.37 -23.17 2.22
N SER A 21 22.36 -23.08 0.88
CA SER A 21 21.34 -22.36 0.14
C SER A 21 19.95 -22.95 0.36
N ARG A 22 19.83 -24.27 0.39
CA ARG A 22 18.55 -24.98 0.55
C ARG A 22 18.02 -24.97 1.99
N PHE A 23 18.92 -24.81 2.98
CA PHE A 23 18.54 -24.73 4.40
C PHE A 23 18.17 -23.30 4.80
N LEU A 24 18.85 -22.29 4.24
CA LEU A 24 18.63 -20.88 4.55
C LEU A 24 17.52 -20.24 3.69
N ASP A 25 17.26 -20.79 2.51
CA ASP A 25 16.22 -20.29 1.59
C ASP A 25 14.84 -20.88 1.92
N THR A 26 14.47 -20.84 3.19
CA THR A 26 13.13 -21.20 3.64
C THR A 26 12.18 -20.02 3.38
N LYS A 27 11.15 -20.25 2.55
CA LYS A 27 10.07 -19.26 2.39
C LYS A 27 9.55 -18.87 3.77
N PRO A 28 9.44 -17.57 4.10
CA PRO A 28 8.96 -17.13 5.40
C PRO A 28 7.56 -17.71 5.66
N GLN A 29 7.40 -18.41 6.77
CA GLN A 29 6.11 -18.96 7.17
C GLN A 29 5.19 -17.83 7.68
N GLY A 30 3.96 -17.81 7.19
CA GLY A 30 2.97 -16.81 7.63
C GLY A 30 3.05 -15.47 6.88
N THR A 31 3.89 -15.34 5.87
CA THR A 31 3.86 -14.20 4.94
C THR A 31 3.06 -14.54 3.68
N LEU A 32 2.41 -13.53 3.12
CA LEU A 32 1.80 -13.63 1.81
C LEU A 32 2.91 -13.90 0.78
N ASN A 33 2.91 -15.07 0.17
CA ASN A 33 3.84 -15.43 -0.90
C ASN A 33 3.14 -15.35 -2.26
N ASP A 34 3.94 -15.35 -3.33
CA ASP A 34 3.41 -15.20 -4.70
C ASP A 34 2.44 -16.33 -5.08
N ASP A 35 2.67 -17.55 -4.58
CA ASP A 35 1.79 -18.70 -4.85
C ASP A 35 0.39 -18.49 -4.23
N LEU A 36 0.33 -17.97 -3.00
CA LEU A 36 -0.93 -17.65 -2.33
C LEU A 36 -1.62 -16.46 -3.00
N LEU A 37 -0.87 -15.38 -3.28
CA LEU A 37 -1.42 -14.17 -3.91
C LEU A 37 -1.95 -14.44 -5.31
N SER A 38 -1.40 -15.44 -6.01
CA SER A 38 -1.83 -15.86 -7.35
C SER A 38 -3.03 -16.82 -7.34
N SER A 39 -3.59 -17.13 -6.18
CA SER A 39 -4.80 -17.92 -6.02
C SER A 39 -6.08 -17.06 -6.01
N ALA A 40 -7.24 -17.68 -6.14
CA ALA A 40 -8.52 -16.97 -6.00
C ALA A 40 -8.67 -16.31 -4.63
N GLU A 41 -8.25 -17.01 -3.56
CA GLU A 41 -8.26 -16.45 -2.20
C GLU A 41 -7.29 -15.28 -2.07
N GLY A 42 -6.11 -15.38 -2.68
CA GLY A 42 -5.12 -14.28 -2.70
C GLY A 42 -5.65 -13.03 -3.39
N VAL A 43 -6.35 -13.19 -4.50
CA VAL A 43 -7.04 -12.07 -5.19
C VAL A 43 -8.05 -11.40 -4.26
N GLU A 44 -8.89 -12.17 -3.56
CA GLU A 44 -9.87 -11.59 -2.61
C GLU A 44 -9.20 -10.91 -1.42
N LEU A 45 -8.06 -11.40 -0.93
CA LEU A 45 -7.28 -10.73 0.12
C LEU A 45 -6.73 -9.38 -0.36
N LEU A 46 -6.20 -9.31 -1.59
CA LEU A 46 -5.71 -8.07 -2.19
C LEU A 46 -6.85 -7.06 -2.37
N VAL A 47 -8.01 -7.51 -2.86
CA VAL A 47 -9.22 -6.69 -3.00
C VAL A 47 -9.65 -6.15 -1.64
N THR A 48 -9.74 -7.01 -0.62
CA THR A 48 -10.10 -6.62 0.75
C THR A 48 -9.12 -5.58 1.31
N SER A 49 -7.82 -5.75 1.05
CA SER A 49 -6.80 -4.77 1.45
C SER A 49 -7.00 -3.40 0.81
N ALA A 50 -7.40 -3.35 -0.46
CA ALA A 50 -7.71 -2.10 -1.15
C ALA A 50 -8.97 -1.43 -0.60
N TYR A 51 -10.04 -2.20 -0.36
CA TYR A 51 -11.26 -1.70 0.30
C TYR A 51 -11.00 -1.19 1.73
N ALA A 52 -10.14 -1.87 2.48
CA ALA A 52 -9.73 -1.41 3.81
C ALA A 52 -9.05 -0.03 3.76
N GLY A 53 -8.43 0.31 2.63
CA GLY A 53 -7.88 1.63 2.37
C GLY A 53 -8.90 2.77 2.44
N LEU A 54 -10.17 2.52 2.10
CA LEU A 54 -11.23 3.53 2.21
C LEU A 54 -11.47 3.97 3.66
N LYS A 55 -11.17 3.11 4.64
CA LYS A 55 -11.19 3.44 6.06
C LYS A 55 -9.91 4.15 6.52
N GLY A 56 -8.84 4.04 5.77
CA GLY A 56 -7.51 4.56 6.05
C GLY A 56 -6.55 3.51 6.64
N PRO A 57 -5.26 3.58 6.30
CA PRO A 57 -4.25 2.77 6.96
C PRO A 57 -4.11 3.24 8.41
N ASN A 58 -3.98 2.29 9.35
CA ASN A 58 -3.63 2.60 10.73
C ASN A 58 -2.16 3.04 10.78
N ARG A 59 -1.94 4.32 10.72
CA ARG A 59 -0.76 4.96 11.29
C ARG A 59 -1.18 5.57 12.61
N ASP A 60 -0.25 5.79 13.53
CA ASP A 60 -0.52 6.30 14.88
C ASP A 60 -1.21 7.68 14.92
N MET A 61 -1.38 8.31 13.77
CA MET A 61 -2.11 9.57 13.62
C MET A 61 -3.60 9.33 13.28
N HIS A 62 -4.36 8.88 14.25
CA HIS A 62 -5.82 8.74 14.17
C HIS A 62 -6.59 10.07 14.01
N TRP A 63 -5.89 11.19 14.06
CA TRP A 63 -6.45 12.54 13.94
C TRP A 63 -6.73 12.99 12.50
N VAL A 64 -6.18 12.30 11.51
CA VAL A 64 -6.38 12.63 10.10
C VAL A 64 -7.18 11.53 9.41
N PRO A 65 -8.51 11.52 9.53
CA PRO A 65 -9.32 10.49 8.90
C PRO A 65 -9.20 10.56 7.38
N MET A 66 -9.25 9.38 6.75
CA MET A 66 -9.37 9.27 5.29
C MET A 66 -10.67 9.89 4.78
N THR A 67 -11.67 9.98 5.64
CA THR A 67 -12.94 10.64 5.31
C THR A 67 -12.73 12.11 5.03
N ASN A 68 -13.64 12.68 4.29
CA ASN A 68 -13.63 14.12 4.00
C ASN A 68 -14.20 14.98 5.13
N TRP A 69 -14.45 14.42 6.30
CA TRP A 69 -15.02 15.18 7.41
C TRP A 69 -14.20 16.43 7.74
N THR A 70 -12.90 16.29 7.96
CA THR A 70 -12.05 17.44 8.31
C THR A 70 -11.75 18.34 7.12
N TYR A 71 -11.41 17.76 5.98
CA TYR A 71 -10.99 18.50 4.78
C TYR A 71 -12.16 19.02 3.93
N GLY A 72 -13.33 18.43 4.06
CA GLY A 72 -14.55 18.85 3.40
C GLY A 72 -15.47 19.59 4.34
N GLU A 73 -16.05 18.89 5.31
CA GLU A 73 -17.16 19.40 6.11
C GLU A 73 -16.72 20.49 7.10
N VAL A 74 -15.61 20.25 7.86
CA VAL A 74 -15.09 21.23 8.83
C VAL A 74 -14.51 22.46 8.14
N ARG A 75 -13.87 22.26 6.97
CA ARG A 75 -13.29 23.37 6.19
C ARG A 75 -14.33 24.18 5.43
N SER A 76 -15.54 23.68 5.30
CA SER A 76 -16.67 24.34 4.69
C SER A 76 -17.64 24.86 5.76
N ASP A 77 -18.71 25.48 5.33
CA ASP A 77 -19.79 25.94 6.23
C ASP A 77 -20.71 24.80 6.72
N ASN A 78 -20.43 23.55 6.33
CA ASN A 78 -21.31 22.42 6.61
C ASN A 78 -21.18 21.89 8.05
N ALA A 79 -20.01 22.01 8.67
CA ALA A 79 -19.79 21.54 10.02
C ALA A 79 -18.84 22.46 10.80
N TYR A 80 -19.16 22.64 12.08
CA TYR A 80 -18.27 23.24 13.06
C TYR A 80 -17.53 22.15 13.80
N LYS A 81 -16.22 22.35 14.06
CA LYS A 81 -15.43 21.31 14.71
C LYS A 81 -15.93 20.92 16.10
N GLY A 82 -16.57 21.85 16.83
CA GLY A 82 -17.04 21.64 18.20
C GLY A 82 -15.90 21.61 19.20
N GLY A 83 -16.12 20.88 20.33
CA GLY A 83 -15.13 20.69 21.39
C GLY A 83 -15.00 21.81 22.40
N GLY A 84 -14.05 21.68 23.33
CA GLY A 84 -13.83 22.57 24.47
C GLY A 84 -13.03 23.85 24.18
N GLY A 85 -12.84 24.21 22.92
CA GLY A 85 -12.11 25.41 22.51
C GLY A 85 -11.08 25.16 21.40
N VAL A 86 -10.29 26.19 21.09
CA VAL A 86 -9.35 26.16 19.94
C VAL A 86 -8.27 25.08 20.04
N ASN A 87 -7.91 24.68 21.25
CA ASN A 87 -6.87 23.68 21.48
C ASN A 87 -7.44 22.23 21.49
N ASP A 88 -8.73 22.07 21.49
CA ASP A 88 -9.39 20.77 21.42
C ASP A 88 -9.56 20.37 19.96
N GLY A 89 -8.61 19.60 19.43
CA GLY A 89 -8.49 19.32 18.00
C GLY A 89 -8.02 20.56 17.21
N ASP A 90 -6.90 21.12 17.59
CA ASP A 90 -6.28 22.31 17.00
C ASP A 90 -6.11 22.22 15.49
N PHE A 91 -5.81 21.02 14.97
CA PHE A 91 -5.72 20.77 13.53
C PHE A 91 -7.04 21.06 12.79
N CYS A 92 -8.19 20.76 13.40
CA CYS A 92 -9.49 21.13 12.84
C CYS A 92 -9.70 22.65 12.86
N THR A 93 -9.27 23.32 13.94
CA THR A 93 -9.32 24.79 14.03
C THR A 93 -8.49 25.46 12.94
N LEU A 94 -7.30 24.94 12.66
CA LEU A 94 -6.44 25.45 11.59
C LEU A 94 -7.07 25.26 10.21
N LEU A 95 -7.72 24.14 9.97
CA LEU A 95 -8.47 23.87 8.73
C LEU A 95 -9.68 24.81 8.58
N GLU A 96 -10.49 24.92 9.63
CA GLU A 96 -11.70 25.76 9.66
C GLU A 96 -11.37 27.24 9.43
N THR A 97 -10.27 27.70 10.01
CA THR A 97 -9.83 29.10 9.90
C THR A 97 -8.89 29.37 8.73
N PHE A 98 -8.64 28.38 7.86
CA PHE A 98 -7.72 28.47 6.71
C PHE A 98 -6.29 28.90 7.09
N LYS A 99 -5.82 28.53 8.28
CA LYS A 99 -4.47 28.86 8.81
C LYS A 99 -3.47 27.72 8.67
N ILE A 100 -3.63 26.87 7.68
CA ILE A 100 -2.69 25.81 7.33
C ILE A 100 -1.68 26.33 6.30
N ASP A 101 -0.46 25.83 6.37
CA ASP A 101 0.59 26.08 5.39
C ASP A 101 1.17 24.77 4.84
N ALA A 102 2.13 24.87 3.92
CA ALA A 102 2.74 23.72 3.27
C ALA A 102 3.59 22.83 4.21
N THR A 103 3.92 23.30 5.40
CA THR A 103 4.70 22.56 6.40
C THR A 103 3.83 21.81 7.40
N TRP A 104 2.53 21.89 7.23
CA TRP A 104 1.58 21.31 8.17
C TRP A 104 1.56 19.78 8.10
N ALA A 105 1.97 19.13 9.20
CA ALA A 105 2.19 17.69 9.28
C ALA A 105 0.93 16.84 8.93
N ASN A 106 -0.27 17.36 9.18
CA ASN A 106 -1.50 16.62 8.86
C ASN A 106 -1.78 16.58 7.35
N ALA A 107 -1.26 17.55 6.57
CA ALA A 107 -1.33 17.49 5.11
C ALA A 107 -0.39 16.41 4.56
N ASP A 108 0.83 16.30 5.11
CA ASP A 108 1.76 15.23 4.79
C ASP A 108 1.17 13.85 5.12
N GLU A 109 0.55 13.70 6.28
CA GLU A 109 -0.11 12.46 6.67
C GLU A 109 -1.26 12.08 5.71
N LYS A 110 -2.09 13.06 5.30
CA LYS A 110 -3.17 12.82 4.34
C LYS A 110 -2.62 12.40 2.96
N TRP A 111 -1.57 13.05 2.49
CA TRP A 111 -0.84 12.69 1.28
C TRP A 111 -0.35 11.24 1.35
N PHE A 112 0.40 10.92 2.40
CA PHE A 112 0.93 9.59 2.63
C PHE A 112 -0.17 8.51 2.64
N GLN A 113 -1.25 8.73 3.39
CA GLN A 113 -2.35 7.77 3.49
C GLN A 113 -3.02 7.51 2.14
N LEU A 114 -3.28 8.56 1.35
CA LEU A 114 -3.89 8.43 0.04
C LEU A 114 -3.00 7.62 -0.92
N TYR A 115 -1.69 7.90 -0.94
CA TYR A 115 -0.75 7.14 -1.76
C TYR A 115 -0.56 5.70 -1.28
N CYS A 116 -0.56 5.42 0.02
CA CYS A 116 -0.54 4.07 0.54
C CYS A 116 -1.77 3.25 0.09
N CYS A 117 -2.95 3.87 0.10
CA CYS A 117 -4.18 3.20 -0.33
C CYS A 117 -4.21 2.98 -1.85
N LEU A 118 -3.74 3.97 -2.61
CA LEU A 118 -3.56 3.87 -4.05
C LEU A 118 -2.59 2.73 -4.41
N GLN A 119 -1.48 2.61 -3.67
CA GLN A 119 -0.49 1.56 -3.88
C GLN A 119 -1.08 0.16 -3.64
N ARG A 120 -2.01 -0.01 -2.70
CA ARG A 120 -2.72 -1.30 -2.53
C ARG A 120 -3.51 -1.68 -3.78
N CYS A 121 -4.16 -0.71 -4.44
CA CYS A 121 -4.85 -0.95 -5.69
C CYS A 121 -3.88 -1.33 -6.82
N ASN A 122 -2.75 -0.63 -6.94
CA ASN A 122 -1.73 -0.93 -7.93
C ASN A 122 -1.10 -2.32 -7.70
N SER A 123 -0.82 -2.68 -6.45
CA SER A 123 -0.30 -4.01 -6.11
C SER A 123 -1.29 -5.11 -6.46
N ALA A 124 -2.57 -4.92 -6.15
CA ALA A 124 -3.62 -5.85 -6.52
C ALA A 124 -3.73 -6.02 -8.05
N LEU A 125 -3.75 -4.91 -8.79
CA LEU A 125 -3.81 -4.92 -10.26
C LEU A 125 -2.58 -5.60 -10.87
N ARG A 126 -1.39 -5.34 -10.33
CA ARG A 126 -0.14 -5.95 -10.80
C ARG A 126 -0.20 -7.47 -10.71
N VAL A 127 -0.63 -8.01 -9.56
CA VAL A 127 -0.81 -9.46 -9.39
C VAL A 127 -1.91 -9.99 -10.32
N MET A 128 -3.09 -9.37 -10.35
CA MET A 128 -4.20 -9.82 -11.20
C MET A 128 -3.85 -9.80 -12.70
N ASN A 129 -2.94 -8.93 -13.14
CA ASN A 129 -2.52 -8.85 -14.54
C ASN A 129 -1.60 -10.02 -14.96
N THR A 130 -1.03 -10.76 -14.00
CA THR A 130 -0.26 -11.99 -14.28
C THR A 130 -1.14 -13.23 -14.39
N LEU A 131 -2.42 -13.15 -14.00
CA LEU A 131 -3.34 -14.28 -13.92
C LEU A 131 -4.21 -14.37 -15.18
N ASP A 132 -4.61 -15.62 -15.53
CA ASP A 132 -5.48 -15.88 -16.69
C ASP A 132 -6.95 -15.69 -16.33
N GLU A 133 -7.64 -14.79 -17.01
CA GLU A 133 -9.06 -14.52 -16.83
C GLU A 133 -9.97 -15.68 -17.25
N ASN A 134 -9.48 -16.61 -18.09
CA ASN A 134 -10.25 -17.80 -18.45
C ASN A 134 -10.32 -18.81 -17.30
N THR A 135 -9.26 -18.89 -16.48
CA THR A 135 -9.23 -19.78 -15.32
C THR A 135 -9.85 -19.14 -14.08
N LEU A 136 -9.84 -17.80 -14.00
CA LEU A 136 -10.39 -17.02 -12.91
C LEU A 136 -11.32 -15.89 -13.44
N PRO A 137 -12.56 -16.19 -13.84
CA PRO A 137 -13.45 -15.19 -14.44
C PRO A 137 -13.76 -13.99 -13.56
N VAL A 138 -13.62 -14.11 -12.24
CA VAL A 138 -13.80 -13.03 -11.27
C VAL A 138 -12.80 -11.89 -11.46
N LEU A 139 -11.64 -12.15 -12.08
CA LEU A 139 -10.58 -11.15 -12.28
C LEU A 139 -11.07 -9.91 -13.00
N LYS A 140 -11.94 -10.07 -14.00
CA LYS A 140 -12.45 -8.93 -14.79
C LYS A 140 -13.20 -7.93 -13.92
N SER A 141 -14.07 -8.39 -13.01
CA SER A 141 -14.79 -7.52 -12.09
C SER A 141 -13.84 -6.92 -11.03
N ARG A 142 -12.94 -7.73 -10.47
CA ARG A 142 -12.00 -7.28 -9.44
C ARG A 142 -11.00 -6.25 -9.96
N LYS A 143 -10.49 -6.41 -11.17
CA LYS A 143 -9.68 -5.38 -11.83
C LYS A 143 -10.45 -4.07 -12.01
N ALA A 144 -11.72 -4.14 -12.40
CA ALA A 144 -12.55 -2.95 -12.53
C ALA A 144 -12.77 -2.26 -11.18
N GLU A 145 -13.07 -2.99 -10.11
CA GLU A 145 -13.19 -2.47 -8.74
C GLU A 145 -11.91 -1.76 -8.30
N MET A 146 -10.75 -2.38 -8.50
CA MET A 146 -9.46 -1.77 -8.13
C MET A 146 -9.20 -0.46 -8.88
N LYS A 147 -9.54 -0.40 -10.17
CA LYS A 147 -9.41 0.83 -10.95
C LYS A 147 -10.34 1.94 -10.44
N VAL A 148 -11.56 1.61 -10.04
CA VAL A 148 -12.51 2.59 -9.46
C VAL A 148 -12.01 3.12 -8.12
N ILE A 149 -11.55 2.22 -7.21
CA ILE A 149 -11.03 2.62 -5.91
C ILE A 149 -9.75 3.47 -6.08
N ARG A 150 -8.86 3.09 -7.00
CA ARG A 150 -7.69 3.90 -7.34
C ARG A 150 -8.06 5.29 -7.85
N ALA A 151 -9.03 5.37 -8.74
CA ALA A 151 -9.52 6.66 -9.25
C ALA A 151 -10.09 7.54 -8.13
N HIS A 152 -10.78 6.95 -7.14
CA HIS A 152 -11.24 7.67 -5.95
C HIS A 152 -10.06 8.29 -5.18
N PHE A 153 -9.00 7.54 -4.91
CA PHE A 153 -7.84 8.07 -4.19
C PHE A 153 -7.10 9.16 -4.97
N PHE A 154 -6.96 9.02 -6.29
CA PHE A 154 -6.41 10.09 -7.12
C PHE A 154 -7.30 11.33 -7.13
N PHE A 155 -8.61 11.16 -7.19
CA PHE A 155 -9.55 12.27 -7.12
C PHE A 155 -9.42 13.05 -5.81
N GLU A 156 -9.28 12.35 -4.67
CA GLU A 156 -9.03 12.99 -3.38
C GLU A 156 -7.69 13.73 -3.35
N LEU A 157 -6.63 13.14 -3.91
CA LEU A 157 -5.33 13.79 -4.04
C LEU A 157 -5.42 15.09 -4.85
N VAL A 158 -6.04 15.04 -6.03
CA VAL A 158 -6.17 16.21 -6.92
C VAL A 158 -7.02 17.32 -6.27
N ARG A 159 -8.08 16.97 -5.56
CA ARG A 159 -8.93 17.94 -4.84
C ARG A 159 -8.16 18.72 -3.78
N LEU A 160 -7.23 18.05 -3.07
CA LEU A 160 -6.49 18.64 -1.96
C LEU A 160 -5.19 19.31 -2.40
N PHE A 161 -4.45 18.66 -3.31
CA PHE A 161 -3.07 19.02 -3.65
C PHE A 161 -2.91 19.53 -5.09
N LYS A 162 -3.98 19.53 -5.89
CA LYS A 162 -4.00 19.94 -7.31
C LYS A 162 -3.13 19.02 -8.18
N GLN A 163 -1.93 19.45 -8.53
CA GLN A 163 -1.01 18.65 -9.34
C GLN A 163 -0.29 17.62 -8.46
N VAL A 164 -0.49 16.36 -8.79
CA VAL A 164 0.07 15.21 -8.06
C VAL A 164 0.73 14.23 -9.02
N PRO A 165 1.80 13.53 -8.62
CA PRO A 165 2.38 12.47 -9.42
C PRO A 165 1.36 11.37 -9.69
N TYR A 166 1.17 11.01 -10.96
CA TYR A 166 0.31 9.90 -11.36
C TYR A 166 1.17 8.70 -11.76
N PHE A 167 0.85 7.55 -11.20
CA PHE A 167 1.42 6.27 -11.57
C PHE A 167 0.41 5.14 -11.36
N ASP A 168 0.49 4.13 -12.20
CA ASP A 168 -0.37 2.96 -12.16
C ASP A 168 0.41 1.67 -11.88
N GLU A 169 -0.23 0.54 -12.08
CA GLU A 169 0.33 -0.80 -11.87
C GLU A 169 1.49 -1.16 -12.81
N ASN A 170 1.71 -0.41 -13.87
CA ASN A 170 2.75 -0.68 -14.87
C ASN A 170 4.07 0.03 -14.55
N VAL A 171 4.05 0.99 -13.65
CA VAL A 171 5.25 1.72 -13.23
C VAL A 171 5.97 0.92 -12.13
N ASP A 172 7.30 0.79 -12.22
CA ASP A 172 8.09 0.16 -11.19
C ASP A 172 8.06 0.99 -9.91
N ILE A 173 8.03 0.33 -8.76
CA ILE A 173 7.97 1.00 -7.45
C ILE A 173 9.23 1.86 -7.20
N ASP A 174 10.36 1.45 -7.73
CA ASP A 174 11.63 2.20 -7.59
C ASP A 174 11.65 3.49 -8.42
N ASP A 175 10.79 3.58 -9.44
CA ASP A 175 10.66 4.74 -10.31
C ASP A 175 9.69 5.80 -9.79
N TYR A 176 8.87 5.51 -8.80
CA TYR A 176 7.86 6.44 -8.27
C TYR A 176 8.43 7.80 -7.86
N LYS A 177 9.64 7.82 -7.29
CA LYS A 177 10.33 9.03 -6.83
C LYS A 177 10.76 9.98 -7.97
N TYR A 178 10.75 9.48 -9.21
CA TYR A 178 11.15 10.27 -10.39
C TYR A 178 9.95 10.81 -11.17
N ILE A 179 8.74 10.45 -10.79
CA ILE A 179 7.53 10.86 -11.50
C ILE A 179 7.17 12.30 -11.13
N PRO A 180 7.13 13.21 -12.10
CA PRO A 180 6.81 14.60 -11.83
C PRO A 180 5.31 14.78 -11.55
N ASN A 181 4.96 15.85 -10.86
CA ASN A 181 3.56 16.20 -10.56
C ASN A 181 2.85 16.98 -11.67
N ASN A 182 3.56 17.35 -12.74
CA ASN A 182 3.04 18.14 -13.85
C ASN A 182 2.77 17.31 -15.12
N GLN A 183 2.49 16.02 -14.96
CA GLN A 183 2.20 15.12 -16.09
C GLN A 183 0.92 15.52 -16.84
N PHE A 184 -0.02 16.13 -16.13
CA PHE A 184 -1.29 16.61 -16.70
C PHE A 184 -1.43 18.10 -16.41
N THR A 185 -1.56 18.88 -17.43
CA THR A 185 -1.81 20.34 -17.39
C THR A 185 -3.26 20.66 -17.69
#